data_66b1e11ae1c1e8d2c6d82f51745fbc53
#
_entry.id   66b1e11ae1c1e8d2c6d82f51745fbc53
#
_cell.length_a   1.000
_cell.length_b   1.000
_cell.length_c   1.000
_cell.angle_alpha   90.00
_cell.angle_beta   90.00
_cell.angle_gamma   90.00
#
_symmetry.space_group_name_H-M   'P 1'
#
loop_
_entity.id
_entity.type
_entity.pdbx_description
1 polymer ?
#
loop_
_entity_poly.entity_id
_entity_poly.type
_entity_poly.pdbx_seq_one_letter_code
_entity_poly.pdbx_strand_id
1 'polypeptide(L)'
;MTLDHTLTVDYHGTPDALEKNMRLEIERNRERFSFVKWATQAYDGIRLIPPGFGILHQINLEYFAPGLLSKDGVYFPDSLVGTDSHTCMIAGLGTVGWGVGGIEAQAAVLGQPVYILTPDVIGVNVTGELSAGVTSTDMVLHVTEMLRKAKVVGKFVEFFGDGIAKLTVPDRATIANMAPEYGATVGF
;
A
#
# COMPACT_ATOMS: atom_id res chain seq x y z
N MET A 1 5.56 -7.43 9.67
CA MET A 1 6.12 -6.05 9.70
C MET A 1 7.09 -5.89 8.55
N THR A 2 6.98 -4.83 7.80
CA THR A 2 7.94 -4.47 6.74
C THR A 2 8.64 -3.17 7.11
N LEU A 3 9.86 -3.00 6.62
CA LEU A 3 10.59 -1.73 6.72
C LEU A 3 10.46 -1.01 5.38
N ASP A 4 9.89 0.17 5.40
CA ASP A 4 9.72 1.00 4.23
C ASP A 4 10.88 1.99 4.05
N HIS A 5 11.18 2.40 2.82
CA HIS A 5 12.21 3.37 2.46
C HIS A 5 13.57 3.11 3.14
N THR A 6 14.03 1.88 3.09
CA THR A 6 15.11 1.43 3.96
C THR A 6 16.49 1.42 3.33
N LEU A 7 16.63 1.77 2.06
CA LEU A 7 17.93 1.77 1.42
C LEU A 7 18.26 3.13 0.81
N THR A 8 19.21 3.84 1.43
CA THR A 8 19.78 5.06 0.86
C THR A 8 20.84 4.66 -0.17
N VAL A 9 20.80 5.27 -1.34
CA VAL A 9 21.72 4.98 -2.43
C VAL A 9 22.93 5.92 -2.33
N ASP A 10 24.02 5.42 -1.76
CA ASP A 10 25.32 6.11 -1.72
C ASP A 10 26.23 5.63 -2.87
N TYR A 11 26.11 4.39 -3.26
CA TYR A 11 26.86 3.78 -4.36
C TYR A 11 25.91 3.39 -5.49
N HIS A 12 26.32 3.64 -6.72
CA HIS A 12 25.55 3.33 -7.92
C HIS A 12 26.46 2.97 -9.10
N GLY A 13 25.89 2.36 -10.12
CA GLY A 13 26.58 2.10 -11.39
C GLY A 13 27.68 1.02 -11.33
N THR A 14 27.83 0.29 -10.22
CA THR A 14 28.78 -0.79 -10.06
C THR A 14 28.11 -2.10 -9.61
N PRO A 15 28.63 -3.28 -9.95
CA PRO A 15 28.01 -4.54 -9.57
C PRO A 15 27.88 -4.77 -8.08
N ASP A 16 28.73 -4.14 -7.26
CA ASP A 16 28.78 -4.24 -5.81
C ASP A 16 28.03 -3.11 -5.09
N ALA A 17 27.37 -2.22 -5.84
CA ALA A 17 26.66 -1.06 -5.29
C ALA A 17 25.57 -1.46 -4.28
N LEU A 18 24.77 -2.48 -4.59
CA LEU A 18 23.72 -2.97 -3.70
C LEU A 18 24.29 -3.44 -2.37
N GLU A 19 25.33 -4.28 -2.41
CA GLU A 19 25.96 -4.80 -1.18
C GLU A 19 26.54 -3.68 -0.31
N LYS A 20 27.20 -2.70 -0.94
CA LYS A 20 27.77 -1.56 -0.24
C LYS A 20 26.68 -0.70 0.41
N ASN A 21 25.60 -0.41 -0.30
CA ASN A 21 24.49 0.35 0.25
C ASN A 21 23.80 -0.38 1.41
N MET A 22 23.58 -1.69 1.29
CA MET A 22 23.02 -2.50 2.38
C MET A 22 23.91 -2.51 3.62
N ARG A 23 25.22 -2.59 3.44
CA ARG A 23 26.18 -2.54 4.56
C ARG A 23 26.10 -1.19 5.29
N LEU A 24 26.10 -0.10 4.53
CA LEU A 24 25.97 1.25 5.10
C LEU A 24 24.63 1.47 5.81
N GLU A 25 23.54 0.96 5.23
CA GLU A 25 22.22 1.06 5.85
C GLU A 25 22.18 0.34 7.21
N ILE A 26 22.72 -0.87 7.28
CA ILE A 26 22.79 -1.63 8.54
C ILE A 26 23.70 -0.92 9.57
N GLU A 27 24.82 -0.35 9.14
CA GLU A 27 25.74 0.36 10.01
C GLU A 27 25.09 1.64 10.57
N ARG A 28 24.49 2.46 9.72
CA ARG A 28 23.82 3.72 10.09
C ARG A 28 22.62 3.51 11.01
N ASN A 29 21.87 2.43 10.80
CA ASN A 29 20.65 2.12 11.52
C ASN A 29 20.79 0.91 12.46
N ARG A 30 21.99 0.68 12.99
CA ARG A 30 22.30 -0.48 13.82
C ARG A 30 21.37 -0.66 15.00
N GLU A 31 21.05 0.41 15.68
CA GLU A 31 20.14 0.41 16.84
C GLU A 31 18.74 -0.02 16.42
N ARG A 32 18.22 0.56 15.35
CA ARG A 32 16.91 0.22 14.76
C ARG A 32 16.83 -1.26 14.36
N PHE A 33 17.84 -1.77 13.67
CA PHE A 33 17.88 -3.18 13.26
C PHE A 33 18.04 -4.14 14.45
N SER A 34 18.77 -3.73 15.49
CA SER A 34 18.87 -4.49 16.74
C SER A 34 17.51 -4.60 17.44
N PHE A 35 16.77 -3.50 17.50
CA PHE A 35 15.40 -3.50 18.04
C PHE A 35 14.47 -4.40 17.21
N VAL A 36 14.50 -4.28 15.88
CA VAL A 36 13.68 -5.11 14.99
C VAL A 36 13.99 -6.59 15.15
N LYS A 37 15.28 -6.95 15.23
CA LYS A 37 15.71 -8.32 15.48
C LYS A 37 15.20 -8.84 16.82
N TRP A 38 15.27 -8.03 17.86
CA TRP A 38 14.70 -8.37 19.16
C TRP A 38 13.18 -8.59 19.05
N ALA A 39 12.46 -7.71 18.37
CA ALA A 39 11.02 -7.81 18.22
C ALA A 39 10.58 -9.12 17.52
N THR A 40 11.32 -9.55 16.49
CA THR A 40 11.04 -10.84 15.82
C THR A 40 11.28 -12.07 16.70
N GLN A 41 12.03 -11.93 17.80
CA GLN A 41 12.29 -12.98 18.77
C GLN A 41 11.34 -12.91 19.98
N ALA A 42 10.85 -11.73 20.30
CA ALA A 42 10.01 -11.47 21.47
C ALA A 42 8.51 -11.70 21.20
N TYR A 43 8.08 -11.58 19.95
CA TYR A 43 6.68 -11.67 19.56
C TYR A 43 6.48 -12.70 18.47
N ASP A 44 5.48 -13.55 18.64
CA ASP A 44 5.01 -14.45 17.59
C ASP A 44 4.27 -13.66 16.50
N GLY A 45 4.34 -14.15 15.25
CA GLY A 45 3.61 -13.55 14.13
C GLY A 45 4.27 -12.32 13.48
N ILE A 46 5.43 -11.88 13.95
CA ILE A 46 6.21 -10.83 13.26
C ILE A 46 6.99 -11.45 12.10
N ARG A 47 6.65 -11.06 10.89
CA ARG A 47 7.40 -11.39 9.68
C ARG A 47 8.18 -10.17 9.21
N LEU A 48 9.49 -10.26 9.19
CA LEU A 48 10.36 -9.17 8.75
C LEU A 48 10.78 -9.38 7.32
N ILE A 49 10.64 -8.35 6.50
CA ILE A 49 11.26 -8.26 5.19
C ILE A 49 12.45 -7.32 5.30
N PRO A 50 13.68 -7.80 5.01
CA PRO A 50 14.87 -6.99 5.17
C PRO A 50 14.97 -5.89 4.10
N PRO A 51 15.81 -4.86 4.32
CA PRO A 51 16.09 -3.84 3.32
C PRO A 51 16.68 -4.44 2.05
N GLY A 52 16.49 -3.77 0.93
CA GLY A 52 16.98 -4.20 -0.38
C GLY A 52 16.05 -5.13 -1.16
N PHE A 53 14.90 -5.52 -0.57
CA PHE A 53 13.87 -6.32 -1.25
C PHE A 53 12.79 -5.48 -1.93
N GLY A 54 12.94 -4.17 -1.95
CA GLY A 54 12.01 -3.22 -2.50
C GLY A 54 11.00 -2.67 -1.48
N ILE A 55 10.37 -1.58 -1.87
CA ILE A 55 9.33 -0.92 -1.09
C ILE A 55 8.04 -1.74 -1.17
N LEU A 56 7.30 -1.81 -0.06
CA LEU A 56 6.03 -2.51 0.06
C LEU A 56 5.07 -2.24 -1.11
N HIS A 57 4.95 -0.98 -1.52
CA HIS A 57 3.98 -0.54 -2.51
C HIS A 57 4.46 -0.63 -3.97
N GLN A 58 5.65 -1.09 -4.25
CA GLN A 58 6.18 -1.15 -5.61
C GLN A 58 6.46 -2.58 -6.09
N ILE A 59 7.06 -3.41 -5.26
CA ILE A 59 7.58 -4.73 -5.66
C ILE A 59 6.89 -5.87 -4.93
N ASN A 60 6.38 -5.60 -3.73
CA ASN A 60 5.88 -6.64 -2.83
C ASN A 60 4.37 -6.64 -2.64
N LEU A 61 3.61 -5.90 -3.45
CA LEU A 61 2.14 -5.85 -3.33
C LEU A 61 1.53 -7.26 -3.40
N GLU A 62 1.88 -8.04 -4.41
CA GLU A 62 1.35 -9.40 -4.60
C GLU A 62 1.78 -10.34 -3.47
N TYR A 63 2.94 -10.11 -2.88
CA TYR A 63 3.43 -10.92 -1.77
C TYR A 63 2.65 -10.68 -0.48
N PHE A 64 2.08 -9.50 -0.30
CA PHE A 64 1.31 -9.09 0.87
C PHE A 64 -0.20 -9.12 0.67
N ALA A 65 -0.67 -9.38 -0.55
CA ALA A 65 -2.09 -9.39 -0.90
C ALA A 65 -2.53 -10.79 -1.34
N PRO A 66 -2.77 -11.73 -0.43
CA PRO A 66 -3.34 -13.03 -0.77
C PRO A 66 -4.74 -12.91 -1.37
N GLY A 67 -5.41 -11.77 -1.18
CA GLY A 67 -6.71 -11.44 -1.75
C GLY A 67 -7.88 -12.15 -1.07
N LEU A 68 -7.79 -13.46 -0.89
CA LEU A 68 -8.80 -14.28 -0.23
C LEU A 68 -8.14 -15.10 0.89
N LEU A 69 -8.66 -14.96 2.07
CA LEU A 69 -8.24 -15.73 3.26
C LEU A 69 -9.30 -16.75 3.63
N SER A 70 -8.89 -17.80 4.34
CA SER A 70 -9.82 -18.78 4.93
C SER A 70 -9.46 -19.06 6.39
N LYS A 71 -10.48 -19.11 7.24
CA LYS A 71 -10.35 -19.51 8.64
C LYS A 71 -11.59 -20.29 9.06
N ASP A 72 -11.39 -21.44 9.66
CA ASP A 72 -12.47 -22.30 10.19
C ASP A 72 -13.55 -22.64 9.15
N GLY A 73 -13.13 -22.80 7.87
CA GLY A 73 -14.03 -23.09 6.74
C GLY A 73 -14.78 -21.87 6.17
N VAL A 74 -14.57 -20.69 6.73
CA VAL A 74 -15.13 -19.42 6.21
C VAL A 74 -14.08 -18.73 5.34
N TYR A 75 -14.51 -18.32 4.14
CA TYR A 75 -13.69 -17.52 3.22
C TYR A 75 -14.07 -16.04 3.36
N PHE A 76 -13.07 -15.18 3.38
CA PHE A 76 -13.26 -13.73 3.48
C PHE A 76 -12.16 -12.98 2.73
N PRO A 77 -12.46 -11.76 2.23
CA PRO A 77 -11.46 -10.94 1.57
C PRO A 77 -10.38 -10.50 2.57
N ASP A 78 -9.16 -10.40 2.07
CA ASP A 78 -8.03 -9.87 2.83
C ASP A 78 -8.16 -8.37 3.04
N SER A 79 -7.66 -7.91 4.16
CA SER A 79 -7.51 -6.49 4.48
C SER A 79 -6.28 -6.26 5.35
N LEU A 80 -5.71 -5.09 5.27
CA LEU A 80 -4.57 -4.71 6.09
C LEU A 80 -4.67 -3.27 6.60
N VAL A 81 -3.94 -2.99 7.64
CA VAL A 81 -3.72 -1.64 8.15
C VAL A 81 -2.24 -1.28 8.05
N GLY A 82 -1.94 -0.03 7.79
CA GLY A 82 -0.57 0.46 7.73
C GLY A 82 -0.49 1.93 8.13
N THR A 83 0.64 2.32 8.68
CA THR A 83 0.93 3.72 9.05
C THR A 83 1.50 4.54 7.90
N ASP A 84 1.78 3.87 6.79
CA ASP A 84 2.33 4.48 5.59
C ASP A 84 1.24 5.19 4.77
N SER A 85 1.55 6.34 4.21
CA SER A 85 0.67 7.11 3.34
C SER A 85 0.32 6.39 2.03
N HIS A 86 1.09 5.37 1.65
CA HIS A 86 0.86 4.54 0.46
C HIS A 86 0.18 3.21 0.75
N THR A 87 -0.29 2.98 1.98
CA THR A 87 -0.95 1.73 2.38
C THR A 87 -2.12 1.36 1.45
N CYS A 88 -2.86 2.36 0.99
CA CYS A 88 -4.02 2.16 0.11
C CYS A 88 -3.65 1.67 -1.32
N MET A 89 -2.38 1.71 -1.72
CA MET A 89 -1.93 1.22 -3.03
C MET A 89 -2.27 -0.26 -3.26
N ILE A 90 -2.32 -1.07 -2.20
CA ILE A 90 -2.67 -2.48 -2.28
C ILE A 90 -4.10 -2.74 -2.76
N ALA A 91 -4.98 -1.73 -2.68
CA ALA A 91 -6.34 -1.83 -3.19
C ALA A 91 -6.41 -1.98 -4.72
N GLY A 92 -5.34 -1.65 -5.44
CA GLY A 92 -5.17 -1.99 -6.86
C GLY A 92 -5.20 -3.50 -7.16
N LEU A 93 -4.95 -4.32 -6.13
CA LEU A 93 -5.07 -5.80 -6.16
C LEU A 93 -6.38 -6.31 -5.53
N GLY A 94 -7.28 -5.43 -5.11
CA GLY A 94 -8.55 -5.79 -4.48
C GLY A 94 -8.48 -6.03 -2.97
N THR A 95 -7.34 -5.78 -2.33
CA THR A 95 -7.19 -5.85 -0.87
C THR A 95 -7.42 -4.47 -0.26
N VAL A 96 -8.30 -4.36 0.73
CA VAL A 96 -8.54 -3.09 1.41
C VAL A 96 -7.38 -2.77 2.32
N GLY A 97 -6.61 -1.73 1.97
CA GLY A 97 -5.53 -1.18 2.78
C GLY A 97 -5.97 0.10 3.48
N TRP A 98 -6.02 0.08 4.82
CA TRP A 98 -6.37 1.24 5.63
C TRP A 98 -5.11 1.99 6.05
N GLY A 99 -5.01 3.25 5.67
CA GLY A 99 -4.05 4.15 6.28
C GLY A 99 -4.53 4.55 7.68
N VAL A 100 -3.76 4.22 8.70
CA VAL A 100 -4.11 4.48 10.11
C VAL A 100 -2.99 5.24 10.81
N GLY A 101 -3.33 5.93 11.88
CA GLY A 101 -2.33 6.57 12.75
C GLY A 101 -1.54 5.55 13.59
N GLY A 102 -0.46 5.99 14.22
CA GLY A 102 0.41 5.13 15.03
C GLY A 102 -0.34 4.46 16.20
N ILE A 103 -1.29 5.16 16.81
CA ILE A 103 -2.09 4.62 17.94
C ILE A 103 -3.00 3.49 17.49
N GLU A 104 -3.68 3.67 16.36
CA GLU A 104 -4.55 2.64 15.79
C GLU A 104 -3.74 1.42 15.33
N ALA A 105 -2.55 1.65 14.76
CA ALA A 105 -1.65 0.55 14.40
C ALA A 105 -1.18 -0.22 15.62
N GLN A 106 -0.85 0.44 16.72
CA GLN A 106 -0.51 -0.21 17.99
C GLN A 106 -1.69 -1.02 18.53
N ALA A 107 -2.91 -0.47 18.49
CA ALA A 107 -4.13 -1.18 18.89
C ALA A 107 -4.30 -2.47 18.07
N ALA A 108 -4.14 -2.38 16.75
CA ALA A 108 -4.23 -3.53 15.85
C ALA A 108 -3.18 -4.61 16.16
N VAL A 109 -1.92 -4.22 16.41
CA VAL A 109 -0.83 -5.14 16.81
C VAL A 109 -1.14 -5.83 18.13
N LEU A 110 -1.77 -5.13 19.06
CA LEU A 110 -2.18 -5.68 20.37
C LEU A 110 -3.51 -6.47 20.33
N GLY A 111 -4.11 -6.63 19.15
CA GLY A 111 -5.39 -7.32 18.98
C GLY A 111 -6.59 -6.55 19.54
N GLN A 112 -6.45 -5.24 19.73
CA GLN A 112 -7.55 -4.39 20.18
C GLN A 112 -8.44 -3.99 19.00
N PRO A 113 -9.77 -3.88 19.20
CA PRO A 113 -10.66 -3.46 18.13
C PRO A 113 -10.46 -1.98 17.76
N VAL A 114 -10.50 -1.70 16.47
CA VAL A 114 -10.57 -0.34 15.95
C VAL A 114 -11.99 -0.11 15.42
N TYR A 115 -12.64 0.95 15.87
CA TYR A 115 -14.00 1.30 15.44
C TYR A 115 -13.96 2.22 14.24
N ILE A 116 -14.57 1.80 13.15
CA ILE A 116 -14.64 2.55 11.91
C ILE A 116 -16.11 2.69 11.53
N LEU A 117 -16.54 3.92 11.23
CA LEU A 117 -17.86 4.15 10.66
C LEU A 117 -17.91 3.53 9.27
N THR A 118 -18.99 2.80 8.96
CA THR A 118 -19.19 2.25 7.62
C THR A 118 -19.20 3.40 6.60
N PRO A 119 -18.25 3.45 5.66
CA PRO A 119 -18.19 4.51 4.69
C PRO A 119 -19.25 4.33 3.60
N ASP A 120 -19.76 5.43 3.08
CA ASP A 120 -20.51 5.41 1.82
C ASP A 120 -19.59 4.98 0.67
N VAL A 121 -20.17 4.36 -0.35
CA VAL A 121 -19.44 3.96 -1.57
C VAL A 121 -19.85 4.88 -2.73
N ILE A 122 -18.84 5.46 -3.38
CA ILE A 122 -18.99 6.23 -4.62
C ILE A 122 -18.45 5.41 -5.78
N GLY A 123 -19.28 5.14 -6.78
CA GLY A 123 -18.88 4.43 -7.98
C GLY A 123 -18.28 5.36 -9.04
N VAL A 124 -17.16 4.98 -9.63
CA VAL A 124 -16.55 5.63 -10.81
C VAL A 124 -16.58 4.67 -11.98
N ASN A 125 -17.40 4.96 -12.97
CA ASN A 125 -17.47 4.16 -14.19
C ASN A 125 -16.36 4.59 -15.15
N VAL A 126 -15.38 3.71 -15.35
CA VAL A 126 -14.25 3.93 -16.27
C VAL A 126 -14.57 3.30 -17.61
N THR A 127 -14.56 4.10 -18.66
CA THR A 127 -14.88 3.66 -20.03
C THR A 127 -13.77 4.04 -20.99
N GLY A 128 -13.66 3.29 -22.10
CA GLY A 128 -12.68 3.57 -23.14
C GLY A 128 -11.26 3.10 -22.79
N GLU A 129 -10.26 3.82 -23.27
CA GLU A 129 -8.84 3.54 -23.06
C GLU A 129 -8.02 4.82 -23.11
N LEU A 130 -6.82 4.77 -22.55
CA LEU A 130 -5.89 5.89 -22.59
C LEU A 130 -5.43 6.14 -24.02
N SER A 131 -5.47 7.41 -24.46
CA SER A 131 -4.96 7.81 -25.74
C SER A 131 -3.44 7.65 -25.82
N ALA A 132 -2.90 7.47 -27.03
CA ALA A 132 -1.45 7.40 -27.21
C ALA A 132 -0.77 8.65 -26.63
N GLY A 133 0.28 8.42 -25.83
CA GLY A 133 1.03 9.48 -25.15
C GLY A 133 0.47 9.95 -23.81
N VAL A 134 -0.69 9.47 -23.40
CA VAL A 134 -1.24 9.71 -22.05
C VAL A 134 -0.69 8.65 -21.09
N THR A 135 -0.18 9.11 -19.96
CA THR A 135 0.38 8.25 -18.92
C THR A 135 -0.65 7.94 -17.82
N SER A 136 -0.38 6.90 -17.02
CA SER A 136 -1.18 6.62 -15.81
C SER A 136 -1.21 7.81 -14.85
N THR A 137 -0.11 8.57 -14.78
CA THR A 137 -0.03 9.78 -13.95
C THR A 137 -1.00 10.86 -14.42
N ASP A 138 -1.10 11.10 -15.73
CA ASP A 138 -2.06 12.07 -16.28
C ASP A 138 -3.50 11.68 -15.93
N MET A 139 -3.82 10.39 -16.10
CA MET A 139 -5.13 9.84 -15.75
C MET A 139 -5.42 10.03 -14.24
N VAL A 140 -4.49 9.65 -13.38
CA VAL A 140 -4.68 9.70 -11.92
C VAL A 140 -4.83 11.14 -11.43
N LEU A 141 -4.08 12.08 -11.97
CA LEU A 141 -4.22 13.50 -11.63
C LEU A 141 -5.61 14.04 -12.03
N HIS A 142 -6.11 13.65 -13.20
CA HIS A 142 -7.45 14.01 -13.65
C HIS A 142 -8.54 13.40 -12.75
N VAL A 143 -8.42 12.12 -12.42
CA VAL A 143 -9.31 11.41 -11.48
C VAL A 143 -9.29 12.10 -10.10
N THR A 144 -8.12 12.48 -9.62
CA THR A 144 -7.97 13.19 -8.34
C THR A 144 -8.70 14.52 -8.35
N GLU A 145 -8.56 15.32 -9.40
CA GLU A 145 -9.29 16.59 -9.53
C GLU A 145 -10.81 16.37 -9.55
N MET A 146 -11.28 15.41 -10.33
CA MET A 146 -12.70 15.07 -10.46
C MET A 146 -13.29 14.64 -9.10
N LEU A 147 -12.63 13.74 -8.38
CA LEU A 147 -13.10 13.22 -7.10
C LEU A 147 -13.05 14.27 -5.98
N ARG A 148 -12.06 15.16 -6.00
CA ARG A 148 -12.03 16.31 -5.09
C ARG A 148 -13.24 17.24 -5.29
N LYS A 149 -13.60 17.50 -6.53
CA LYS A 149 -14.81 18.27 -6.87
C LYS A 149 -16.09 17.56 -6.41
N ALA A 150 -16.11 16.22 -6.48
CA ALA A 150 -17.22 15.38 -6.00
C ALA A 150 -17.28 15.22 -4.47
N LYS A 151 -16.31 15.75 -3.72
CA LYS A 151 -16.26 15.74 -2.25
C LYS A 151 -16.38 14.32 -1.65
N VAL A 152 -15.50 13.42 -2.05
CA VAL A 152 -15.48 12.02 -1.62
C VAL A 152 -14.79 11.79 -0.26
N VAL A 153 -14.58 12.83 0.52
CA VAL A 153 -13.88 12.75 1.82
C VAL A 153 -14.57 11.74 2.74
N GLY A 154 -13.77 10.81 3.27
CA GLY A 154 -14.24 9.77 4.19
C GLY A 154 -15.05 8.66 3.53
N LYS A 155 -15.14 8.60 2.22
CA LYS A 155 -15.89 7.60 1.47
C LYS A 155 -14.97 6.55 0.87
N PHE A 156 -15.55 5.43 0.45
CA PHE A 156 -14.90 4.49 -0.46
C PHE A 156 -15.18 4.88 -1.91
N VAL A 157 -14.19 4.72 -2.76
CA VAL A 157 -14.36 4.92 -4.21
C VAL A 157 -14.14 3.59 -4.92
N GLU A 158 -15.18 3.09 -5.57
CA GLU A 158 -15.15 1.86 -6.36
C GLU A 158 -15.01 2.20 -7.84
N PHE A 159 -13.93 1.72 -8.47
CA PHE A 159 -13.72 1.87 -9.90
C PHE A 159 -14.22 0.62 -10.64
N PHE A 160 -15.10 0.82 -11.60
CA PHE A 160 -15.69 -0.25 -12.38
C PHE A 160 -15.85 0.15 -13.86
N GLY A 161 -16.35 -0.75 -14.67
CA GLY A 161 -16.55 -0.52 -16.09
C GLY A 161 -15.53 -1.23 -16.99
N ASP A 162 -15.76 -1.17 -18.29
CA ASP A 162 -14.95 -1.86 -19.30
C ASP A 162 -13.53 -1.29 -19.44
N GLY A 163 -13.33 -0.03 -19.12
CA GLY A 163 -12.02 0.62 -19.11
C GLY A 163 -11.06 0.05 -18.06
N ILE A 164 -11.58 -0.46 -16.93
CA ILE A 164 -10.73 -1.05 -15.87
C ILE A 164 -9.97 -2.28 -16.37
N ALA A 165 -10.59 -3.10 -17.23
CA ALA A 165 -9.95 -4.28 -17.78
C ALA A 165 -8.73 -3.96 -18.66
N LYS A 166 -8.62 -2.73 -19.15
CA LYS A 166 -7.51 -2.25 -19.99
C LYS A 166 -6.36 -1.67 -19.17
N LEU A 167 -6.58 -1.39 -17.89
CA LEU A 167 -5.55 -0.90 -16.97
C LEU A 167 -4.71 -2.05 -16.43
N THR A 168 -3.41 -1.85 -16.40
CA THR A 168 -2.49 -2.79 -15.75
C THR A 168 -2.61 -2.71 -14.23
N VAL A 169 -2.08 -3.70 -13.51
CA VAL A 169 -2.02 -3.66 -12.04
C VAL A 169 -1.30 -2.41 -11.52
N PRO A 170 -0.13 -1.99 -12.07
CA PRO A 170 0.49 -0.73 -11.69
C PRO A 170 -0.38 0.50 -11.89
N ASP A 171 -1.17 0.57 -12.97
CA ASP A 171 -2.08 1.69 -13.21
C ASP A 171 -3.16 1.76 -12.13
N ARG A 172 -3.80 0.63 -11.83
CA ARG A 172 -4.81 0.52 -10.75
C ARG A 172 -4.22 0.83 -9.38
N ALA A 173 -3.01 0.32 -9.12
CA ALA A 173 -2.28 0.61 -7.88
C ALA A 173 -1.98 2.11 -7.74
N THR A 174 -1.66 2.80 -8.84
CA THR A 174 -1.44 4.25 -8.83
C THR A 174 -2.72 5.02 -8.51
N ILE A 175 -3.87 4.61 -9.07
CA ILE A 175 -5.17 5.19 -8.72
C ILE A 175 -5.47 5.00 -7.24
N ALA A 176 -5.30 3.78 -6.73
CA ALA A 176 -5.53 3.44 -5.33
C ALA A 176 -4.59 4.21 -4.39
N ASN A 177 -3.32 4.38 -4.78
CA ASN A 177 -2.31 5.10 -4.03
C ASN A 177 -2.69 6.57 -3.77
N MET A 178 -3.39 7.19 -4.71
CA MET A 178 -3.82 8.59 -4.62
C MET A 178 -5.13 8.79 -3.83
N ALA A 179 -5.64 7.75 -3.16
CA ALA A 179 -6.86 7.87 -2.35
C ALA A 179 -6.79 9.00 -1.31
N PRO A 180 -5.70 9.20 -0.55
CA PRO A 180 -5.57 10.35 0.34
C PRO A 180 -5.61 11.69 -0.39
N GLU A 181 -5.03 11.78 -1.58
CA GLU A 181 -4.97 13.01 -2.37
C GLU A 181 -6.35 13.41 -2.90
N TYR A 182 -7.19 12.48 -3.33
CA TYR A 182 -8.57 12.83 -3.66
C TYR A 182 -9.51 12.84 -2.45
N GLY A 183 -9.03 12.44 -1.28
CA GLY A 183 -9.70 12.56 0.01
C GLY A 183 -10.55 11.34 0.39
N ALA A 184 -10.52 10.27 -0.38
CA ALA A 184 -11.21 9.03 -0.04
C ALA A 184 -10.46 8.23 1.04
N THR A 185 -11.18 7.36 1.74
CA THR A 185 -10.56 6.41 2.67
C THR A 185 -9.83 5.31 1.91
N VAL A 186 -10.43 4.78 0.85
CA VAL A 186 -9.87 3.76 -0.05
C VAL A 186 -10.42 3.98 -1.45
N GLY A 187 -9.59 3.73 -2.47
CA GLY A 187 -10.00 3.61 -3.87
C GLY A 187 -9.65 2.22 -4.38
N PHE A 188 -10.62 1.46 -4.85
CA PHE A 188 -10.43 0.06 -5.28
C PHE A 188 -11.18 -0.28 -6.58
#